data_28aa001676e398016f043fe77eaaed71
#
_entry.id   28aa001676e398016f043fe77eaaed71
#
_cell.length_a   1.000
_cell.length_b   1.000
_cell.length_c   1.000
_cell.angle_alpha   90.00
_cell.angle_beta   90.00
_cell.angle_gamma   90.00
#
_symmetry.space_group_name_H-M   'P 1'
#
loop_
_entity.id
_entity.type
_entity.pdbx_description
1 polymer ?
#
loop_
_entity_poly.entity_id
_entity_poly.type
_entity_poly.pdbx_seq_one_letter_code
_entity_poly.pdbx_strand_id
1 'polypeptide(L)'
;MTMRRIDLQPLEPFTSDFIDRTGAFNPGALEAATAIIEQVRRDGDAALRALTEKFDGVAIENFRVPGEAIDAAMAEVDPDTLEALKHAAAQIRDFHERQKQQSWFFAREDGAIVGSKVTPLESVGIYVPGGRALYPSTVLMNALPAQVAGVERIVCVTPPTKDGTLDAAILAACKIAGVTEIYTVGGAQAVAALAYGTETIRPVAKITGPGNAFVAAAKKLVSGDVGIDMIAGPSEVCVVADETADPRLVAIDLMAQAEHDPLAACYLVTFSDAYADAVEAAIQVPLADSTRADITRTSLDDHGLIVVCTSMDQALEAVNVIAPEHLEMHVEGAMEYLGAIRNAGAIFLGAWTPEAVGDYVAGPNHTLPTGGTARYSSPLSVDDFVKKRSILLDSQADLLIYGMGERAVVQIATHEGLWAHARSVALRLKALLDAEQASVAGSAAAGVEDGEARGE
;
A
#
# COMPACT_ATOMS: atom_id res chain seq x y z
N MET A 1 33.27 -0.78 7.65
CA MET A 1 31.90 -0.29 7.50
C MET A 1 31.96 1.22 7.59
N THR A 2 31.55 1.91 6.57
CA THR A 2 31.54 3.39 6.52
C THR A 2 30.34 3.81 5.69
N MET A 3 29.36 4.40 6.35
CA MET A 3 28.22 5.00 5.65
C MET A 3 28.71 6.23 4.86
N ARG A 4 28.09 6.50 3.72
CA ARG A 4 28.40 7.71 2.95
C ARG A 4 27.99 8.94 3.77
N ARG A 5 28.87 9.97 3.85
CA ARG A 5 28.60 11.19 4.62
C ARG A 5 28.51 12.42 3.73
N ILE A 6 27.61 13.33 4.08
CA ILE A 6 27.40 14.63 3.43
C ILE A 6 27.31 15.69 4.52
N ASP A 7 28.20 16.69 4.44
CA ASP A 7 28.24 17.82 5.35
C ASP A 7 27.63 19.03 4.62
N LEU A 8 26.43 19.41 5.02
CA LEU A 8 25.74 20.55 4.42
C LEU A 8 26.28 21.86 4.98
N GLN A 9 26.54 22.81 4.10
CA GLN A 9 26.88 24.18 4.51
C GLN A 9 25.62 24.94 4.96
N PRO A 10 25.76 26.03 5.75
CA PRO A 10 24.62 26.86 6.15
C PRO A 10 23.81 27.30 4.91
N LEU A 11 22.49 27.07 4.96
CA LEU A 11 21.53 27.35 3.89
C LEU A 11 21.69 26.50 2.60
N GLU A 12 22.59 25.53 2.59
CA GLU A 12 22.68 24.57 1.49
C GLU A 12 21.49 23.62 1.54
N PRO A 13 20.71 23.50 0.44
CA PRO A 13 19.57 22.59 0.42
C PRO A 13 20.03 21.15 0.25
N PHE A 14 19.41 20.24 0.98
CA PHE A 14 19.51 18.80 0.68
C PHE A 14 18.66 18.50 -0.56
N THR A 15 19.22 17.78 -1.53
CA THR A 15 18.52 17.43 -2.77
C THR A 15 18.40 15.92 -2.96
N SER A 16 17.43 15.49 -3.76
CA SER A 16 17.21 14.07 -4.08
C SER A 16 18.39 13.39 -4.79
N ASP A 17 19.31 14.17 -5.38
CA ASP A 17 20.51 13.64 -6.05
C ASP A 17 21.48 12.96 -5.07
N PHE A 18 21.34 13.26 -3.79
CA PHE A 18 22.09 12.60 -2.72
C PHE A 18 21.56 11.20 -2.37
N ILE A 19 20.37 10.83 -2.84
CA ILE A 19 19.72 9.59 -2.49
C ILE A 19 19.79 8.62 -3.67
N ASP A 20 20.41 7.46 -3.47
CA ASP A 20 20.41 6.41 -4.48
C ASP A 20 19.21 5.47 -4.28
N ARG A 21 18.27 5.50 -5.20
CA ARG A 21 17.09 4.62 -5.26
C ARG A 21 17.05 3.80 -6.55
N THR A 22 18.19 3.71 -7.26
CA THR A 22 18.25 3.05 -8.58
C THR A 22 17.97 1.55 -8.52
N GLY A 23 18.16 0.89 -7.37
CA GLY A 23 17.90 -0.54 -7.16
C GLY A 23 16.43 -0.91 -6.97
N ALA A 24 15.52 0.06 -6.81
CA ALA A 24 14.12 -0.20 -6.46
C ALA A 24 13.32 -0.95 -7.56
N PHE A 25 13.77 -0.90 -8.81
CA PHE A 25 13.10 -1.56 -9.94
C PHE A 25 14.07 -2.43 -10.74
N ASN A 26 13.84 -3.75 -10.68
CA ASN A 26 14.58 -4.72 -11.50
C ASN A 26 13.83 -4.97 -12.83
N PRO A 27 14.36 -4.54 -14.00
CA PRO A 27 13.71 -4.78 -15.30
C PRO A 27 13.46 -6.26 -15.59
N GLY A 28 14.37 -7.15 -15.17
CA GLY A 28 14.21 -8.59 -15.32
C GLY A 28 13.04 -9.16 -14.51
N ALA A 29 12.73 -8.54 -13.35
CA ALA A 29 11.55 -8.93 -12.57
C ALA A 29 10.25 -8.57 -13.29
N LEU A 30 10.21 -7.46 -14.02
CA LEU A 30 9.02 -7.05 -14.78
C LEU A 30 8.74 -7.99 -15.95
N GLU A 31 9.78 -8.38 -16.71
CA GLU A 31 9.66 -9.33 -17.81
C GLU A 31 9.20 -10.71 -17.31
N ALA A 32 9.85 -11.21 -16.25
CA ALA A 32 9.49 -12.49 -15.65
C ALA A 32 8.06 -12.49 -15.09
N ALA A 33 7.65 -11.42 -14.40
CA ALA A 33 6.28 -11.29 -13.88
C ALA A 33 5.25 -11.24 -15.01
N THR A 34 5.55 -10.57 -16.13
CA THR A 34 4.67 -10.54 -17.32
C THR A 34 4.43 -11.96 -17.83
N ALA A 35 5.51 -12.72 -18.05
CA ALA A 35 5.40 -14.10 -18.53
C ALA A 35 4.61 -15.01 -17.58
N ILE A 36 4.81 -14.85 -16.26
CA ILE A 36 4.10 -15.60 -15.23
C ILE A 36 2.60 -15.26 -15.26
N ILE A 37 2.24 -13.98 -15.32
CA ILE A 37 0.84 -13.52 -15.38
C ILE A 37 0.14 -14.10 -16.62
N GLU A 38 0.79 -14.02 -17.78
CA GLU A 38 0.23 -14.59 -19.02
C GLU A 38 0.03 -16.10 -18.92
N GLN A 39 0.98 -16.82 -18.30
CA GLN A 39 0.87 -18.25 -18.08
C GLN A 39 -0.31 -18.60 -17.15
N VAL A 40 -0.47 -17.89 -16.04
CA VAL A 40 -1.58 -18.12 -15.10
C VAL A 40 -2.93 -17.81 -15.76
N ARG A 41 -3.03 -16.72 -16.52
CA ARG A 41 -4.27 -16.38 -17.27
C ARG A 41 -4.67 -17.42 -18.28
N ARG A 42 -3.71 -18.09 -18.91
CA ARG A 42 -3.96 -19.10 -19.92
C ARG A 42 -4.24 -20.49 -19.32
N ASP A 43 -3.46 -20.89 -18.32
CA ASP A 43 -3.37 -22.28 -17.86
C ASP A 43 -3.94 -22.48 -16.43
N GLY A 44 -4.41 -21.42 -15.74
CA GLY A 44 -5.09 -21.49 -14.45
C GLY A 44 -4.30 -22.23 -13.36
N ASP A 45 -4.96 -23.15 -12.67
CA ASP A 45 -4.36 -23.97 -11.60
C ASP A 45 -3.19 -24.83 -12.07
N ALA A 46 -3.18 -25.25 -13.34
CA ALA A 46 -2.04 -26.00 -13.89
C ALA A 46 -0.75 -25.13 -13.90
N ALA A 47 -0.89 -23.85 -14.25
CA ALA A 47 0.22 -22.90 -14.15
C ALA A 47 0.69 -22.71 -12.71
N LEU A 48 -0.24 -22.56 -11.75
CA LEU A 48 0.10 -22.42 -10.34
C LEU A 48 0.91 -23.60 -9.84
N ARG A 49 0.51 -24.86 -10.18
CA ARG A 49 1.25 -26.08 -9.79
C ARG A 49 2.67 -26.07 -10.35
N ALA A 50 2.79 -25.84 -11.65
CA ALA A 50 4.10 -25.85 -12.32
C ALA A 50 5.04 -24.74 -11.79
N LEU A 51 4.50 -23.56 -11.51
CA LEU A 51 5.29 -22.42 -11.01
C LEU A 51 5.68 -22.61 -9.54
N THR A 52 4.78 -23.13 -8.70
CA THR A 52 5.07 -23.46 -7.30
C THR A 52 6.15 -24.56 -7.22
N GLU A 53 6.03 -25.62 -8.01
CA GLU A 53 7.07 -26.66 -8.07
C GLU A 53 8.42 -26.08 -8.53
N LYS A 54 8.39 -25.22 -9.54
CA LYS A 54 9.61 -24.59 -10.09
C LYS A 54 10.30 -23.64 -9.11
N PHE A 55 9.54 -22.78 -8.40
CA PHE A 55 10.14 -21.71 -7.61
C PHE A 55 10.25 -22.04 -6.12
N ASP A 56 9.29 -22.79 -5.59
CA ASP A 56 9.26 -23.15 -4.18
C ASP A 56 9.80 -24.59 -3.95
N GLY A 57 9.97 -25.37 -5.03
CA GLY A 57 10.51 -26.75 -4.97
C GLY A 57 9.53 -27.77 -4.40
N VAL A 58 8.24 -27.45 -4.37
CA VAL A 58 7.20 -28.26 -3.75
C VAL A 58 6.05 -28.49 -4.73
N ALA A 59 5.66 -29.77 -4.89
CA ALA A 59 4.49 -30.14 -5.66
C ALA A 59 3.22 -30.04 -4.77
N ILE A 60 2.30 -29.15 -5.14
CA ILE A 60 1.04 -28.93 -4.43
C ILE A 60 -0.12 -29.32 -5.32
N GLU A 61 -0.95 -30.25 -4.88
CA GLU A 61 -2.17 -30.65 -5.58
C GLU A 61 -3.34 -29.74 -5.25
N ASN A 62 -3.51 -29.43 -3.95
CA ASN A 62 -4.59 -28.60 -3.46
C ASN A 62 -4.03 -27.35 -2.78
N PHE A 63 -4.26 -26.20 -3.36
CA PHE A 63 -3.79 -24.92 -2.83
C PHE A 63 -4.55 -24.45 -1.59
N ARG A 64 -5.83 -24.85 -1.46
CA ARG A 64 -6.65 -24.38 -0.36
C ARG A 64 -6.29 -25.10 0.94
N VAL A 65 -5.99 -24.32 1.97
CA VAL A 65 -5.73 -24.83 3.32
C VAL A 65 -7.05 -25.30 3.92
N PRO A 66 -7.12 -26.53 4.45
CA PRO A 66 -8.31 -27.03 5.14
C PRO A 66 -8.61 -26.24 6.41
N GLY A 67 -9.89 -26.02 6.73
CA GLY A 67 -10.30 -25.32 7.95
C GLY A 67 -9.77 -25.99 9.23
N GLU A 68 -9.68 -27.32 9.25
CA GLU A 68 -9.12 -28.10 10.36
C GLU A 68 -7.65 -27.75 10.65
N ALA A 69 -6.83 -27.47 9.60
CA ALA A 69 -5.44 -27.06 9.78
C ALA A 69 -5.35 -25.65 10.39
N ILE A 70 -6.26 -24.75 10.00
CA ILE A 70 -6.34 -23.40 10.59
C ILE A 70 -6.73 -23.48 12.07
N ASP A 71 -7.62 -24.38 12.43
CA ASP A 71 -8.06 -24.59 13.82
C ASP A 71 -6.97 -25.23 14.66
N ALA A 72 -6.26 -26.22 14.13
CA ALA A 72 -5.16 -26.92 14.81
C ALA A 72 -3.97 -26.00 15.11
N ALA A 73 -3.67 -25.07 14.22
CA ALA A 73 -2.53 -24.15 14.34
C ALA A 73 -2.49 -23.38 15.66
N MET A 74 -3.65 -23.04 16.24
CA MET A 74 -3.74 -22.34 17.53
C MET A 74 -3.15 -23.15 18.70
N ALA A 75 -3.09 -24.48 18.59
CA ALA A 75 -2.52 -25.35 19.61
C ALA A 75 -1.04 -25.69 19.33
N GLU A 76 -0.57 -25.44 18.11
CA GLU A 76 0.80 -25.73 17.69
C GLU A 76 1.76 -24.56 17.95
N VAL A 77 1.24 -23.32 17.97
CA VAL A 77 2.03 -22.12 18.24
C VAL A 77 2.38 -22.06 19.72
N ASP A 78 3.62 -21.68 19.99
CA ASP A 78 4.09 -21.39 21.36
C ASP A 78 3.14 -20.42 22.07
N PRO A 79 2.75 -20.70 23.35
CA PRO A 79 1.78 -19.89 24.06
C PRO A 79 2.15 -18.40 24.20
N ASP A 80 3.42 -18.06 24.40
CA ASP A 80 3.88 -16.68 24.55
C ASP A 80 3.75 -15.94 23.19
N THR A 81 4.13 -16.61 22.10
CA THR A 81 3.93 -16.09 20.73
C THR A 81 2.44 -15.91 20.41
N LEU A 82 1.60 -16.83 20.80
CA LEU A 82 0.16 -16.72 20.59
C LEU A 82 -0.45 -15.53 21.35
N GLU A 83 -0.05 -15.31 22.59
CA GLU A 83 -0.49 -14.16 23.37
C GLU A 83 0.03 -12.84 22.79
N ALA A 84 1.26 -12.81 22.31
CA ALA A 84 1.82 -11.63 21.61
C ALA A 84 1.02 -11.31 20.34
N LEU A 85 0.67 -12.31 19.52
CA LEU A 85 -0.16 -12.12 18.33
C LEU A 85 -1.57 -11.59 18.67
N LYS A 86 -2.19 -12.09 19.72
CA LYS A 86 -3.49 -11.59 20.20
C LYS A 86 -3.41 -10.17 20.69
N HIS A 87 -2.34 -9.84 21.45
CA HIS A 87 -2.11 -8.48 21.93
C HIS A 87 -1.91 -7.52 20.75
N ALA A 88 -1.03 -7.84 19.81
CA ALA A 88 -0.82 -7.05 18.60
C ALA A 88 -2.12 -6.86 17.82
N ALA A 89 -2.90 -7.94 17.63
CA ALA A 89 -4.19 -7.85 16.92
C ALA A 89 -5.18 -6.91 17.60
N ALA A 90 -5.21 -6.88 18.94
CA ALA A 90 -6.07 -5.98 19.69
C ALA A 90 -5.65 -4.50 19.49
N GLN A 91 -4.36 -4.20 19.54
CA GLN A 91 -3.82 -2.86 19.34
C GLN A 91 -4.04 -2.37 17.90
N ILE A 92 -3.76 -3.23 16.90
CA ILE A 92 -3.99 -2.92 15.48
C ILE A 92 -5.48 -2.63 15.24
N ARG A 93 -6.37 -3.43 15.80
CA ARG A 93 -7.82 -3.22 15.70
C ARG A 93 -8.24 -1.88 16.32
N ASP A 94 -7.79 -1.59 17.55
CA ASP A 94 -8.12 -0.36 18.25
C ASP A 94 -7.67 0.88 17.46
N PHE A 95 -6.47 0.84 16.88
CA PHE A 95 -5.94 1.91 16.04
C PHE A 95 -6.81 2.12 14.79
N HIS A 96 -7.10 1.06 14.06
CA HIS A 96 -7.83 1.13 12.80
C HIS A 96 -9.33 1.43 12.99
N GLU A 97 -9.94 1.07 14.12
CA GLU A 97 -11.32 1.47 14.43
C GLU A 97 -11.50 3.00 14.46
N ARG A 98 -10.44 3.75 14.82
CA ARG A 98 -10.46 5.22 14.82
C ARG A 98 -10.37 5.85 13.44
N GLN A 99 -10.00 5.06 12.42
CA GLN A 99 -9.91 5.50 11.03
C GLN A 99 -11.24 5.36 10.28
N LYS A 100 -12.26 4.72 10.86
CA LYS A 100 -13.55 4.50 10.21
C LYS A 100 -14.19 5.81 9.78
N GLN A 101 -14.51 5.89 8.51
CA GLN A 101 -15.27 7.00 7.96
C GLN A 101 -16.75 6.67 7.87
N GLN A 102 -17.58 7.69 8.08
CA GLN A 102 -19.02 7.57 7.97
C GLN A 102 -19.55 8.14 6.66
N SER A 103 -20.61 7.53 6.13
CA SER A 103 -21.40 8.15 5.08
C SER A 103 -22.04 9.42 5.60
N TRP A 104 -22.09 10.46 4.78
CA TRP A 104 -22.72 11.72 5.13
C TRP A 104 -23.50 12.29 3.96
N PHE A 105 -24.53 13.06 4.28
CA PHE A 105 -25.29 13.83 3.32
C PHE A 105 -25.94 15.04 4.00
N PHE A 106 -26.21 16.06 3.23
CA PHE A 106 -26.89 17.25 3.68
C PHE A 106 -27.83 17.77 2.60
N ALA A 107 -28.91 18.44 3.03
CA ALA A 107 -29.80 19.13 2.13
C ALA A 107 -29.28 20.55 1.85
N ARG A 108 -29.29 20.94 0.61
CA ARG A 108 -29.01 22.30 0.16
C ARG A 108 -30.26 23.18 0.27
N GLU A 109 -30.08 24.48 0.17
CA GLU A 109 -31.21 25.44 0.21
C GLU A 109 -32.18 25.24 -0.97
N ASP A 110 -31.69 24.74 -2.10
CA ASP A 110 -32.50 24.42 -3.29
C ASP A 110 -33.28 23.08 -3.14
N GLY A 111 -33.18 22.41 -2.00
CA GLY A 111 -33.82 21.12 -1.73
C GLY A 111 -33.04 19.90 -2.22
N ALA A 112 -31.96 20.07 -2.98
CA ALA A 112 -31.11 18.96 -3.41
C ALA A 112 -30.40 18.34 -2.19
N ILE A 113 -30.30 17.01 -2.16
CA ILE A 113 -29.50 16.28 -1.16
C ILE A 113 -28.24 15.77 -1.83
N VAL A 114 -27.10 16.17 -1.30
CA VAL A 114 -25.78 15.73 -1.75
C VAL A 114 -25.04 15.05 -0.61
N GLY A 115 -24.18 14.10 -0.96
CA GLY A 115 -23.45 13.38 0.07
C GLY A 115 -22.39 12.43 -0.48
N SER A 116 -21.79 11.71 0.43
CA SER A 116 -20.84 10.64 0.15
C SER A 116 -21.25 9.37 0.88
N LYS A 117 -21.39 8.27 0.13
CA LYS A 117 -21.63 6.95 0.67
C LYS A 117 -20.31 6.19 0.76
N VAL A 118 -19.92 5.81 1.97
CA VAL A 118 -18.79 4.92 2.24
C VAL A 118 -19.28 3.49 2.25
N THR A 119 -18.64 2.62 1.48
CA THR A 119 -18.95 1.18 1.43
C THR A 119 -17.67 0.37 1.36
N PRO A 120 -17.57 -0.79 2.04
CA PRO A 120 -16.43 -1.67 1.93
C PRO A 120 -16.23 -2.20 0.51
N LEU A 121 -15.02 -2.66 0.22
CA LEU A 121 -14.74 -3.52 -0.92
C LEU A 121 -15.44 -4.88 -0.73
N GLU A 122 -15.76 -5.56 -1.83
CA GLU A 122 -16.41 -6.86 -1.78
C GLU A 122 -15.46 -7.98 -1.36
N SER A 123 -14.18 -7.83 -1.76
CA SER A 123 -13.16 -8.82 -1.45
C SER A 123 -11.76 -8.23 -1.53
N VAL A 124 -10.85 -8.78 -0.73
CA VAL A 124 -9.44 -8.39 -0.68
C VAL A 124 -8.57 -9.64 -0.64
N GLY A 125 -7.48 -9.63 -1.41
CA GLY A 125 -6.41 -10.61 -1.33
C GLY A 125 -5.24 -10.00 -0.55
N ILE A 126 -4.81 -10.67 0.50
CA ILE A 126 -3.61 -10.29 1.25
C ILE A 126 -2.46 -11.21 0.86
N TYR A 127 -1.36 -10.63 0.41
CA TYR A 127 -0.13 -11.36 0.11
C TYR A 127 0.77 -11.35 1.35
N VAL A 128 1.11 -12.52 1.85
CA VAL A 128 2.02 -12.68 2.99
C VAL A 128 3.32 -13.29 2.50
N PRO A 129 4.45 -12.61 2.66
CA PRO A 129 5.74 -13.15 2.26
C PRO A 129 6.10 -14.41 3.03
N GLY A 130 6.82 -15.30 2.38
CA GLY A 130 7.46 -16.48 2.98
C GLY A 130 8.94 -16.53 2.63
N GLY A 131 9.63 -17.58 3.05
CA GLY A 131 11.02 -17.85 2.71
C GLY A 131 11.98 -17.65 3.88
N ARG A 132 12.74 -16.52 3.92
CA ARG A 132 13.81 -16.32 4.91
C ARG A 132 13.32 -15.98 6.32
N ALA A 133 12.14 -15.40 6.44
CA ALA A 133 11.52 -15.07 7.72
C ALA A 133 10.01 -15.28 7.64
N LEU A 134 9.39 -15.50 8.79
CA LEU A 134 7.95 -15.63 8.95
C LEU A 134 7.37 -14.28 9.38
N TYR A 135 6.31 -13.84 8.74
CA TYR A 135 5.67 -12.56 9.01
C TYR A 135 4.18 -12.70 9.37
N PRO A 136 3.86 -13.31 10.52
CA PRO A 136 2.47 -13.40 10.99
C PRO A 136 1.87 -12.00 11.23
N SER A 137 2.69 -11.01 11.56
CA SER A 137 2.28 -9.60 11.65
C SER A 137 1.71 -9.06 10.34
N THR A 138 2.26 -9.45 9.19
CA THR A 138 1.74 -9.04 7.87
C THR A 138 0.30 -9.51 7.67
N VAL A 139 -0.07 -10.69 8.18
CA VAL A 139 -1.47 -11.15 8.17
C VAL A 139 -2.34 -10.16 8.94
N LEU A 140 -1.97 -9.83 10.19
CA LEU A 140 -2.74 -8.95 11.06
C LEU A 140 -2.84 -7.55 10.48
N MET A 141 -1.72 -6.98 9.99
CA MET A 141 -1.62 -5.63 9.45
C MET A 141 -2.43 -5.42 8.16
N ASN A 142 -2.68 -6.48 7.39
CA ASN A 142 -3.49 -6.40 6.17
C ASN A 142 -4.95 -6.82 6.42
N ALA A 143 -5.18 -7.87 7.20
CA ALA A 143 -6.52 -8.41 7.39
C ALA A 143 -7.37 -7.57 8.36
N LEU A 144 -6.78 -7.06 9.45
CA LEU A 144 -7.56 -6.35 10.47
C LEU A 144 -8.13 -5.01 9.96
N PRO A 145 -7.39 -4.12 9.26
CA PRO A 145 -7.99 -2.91 8.68
C PRO A 145 -9.05 -3.25 7.62
N ALA A 146 -8.86 -4.31 6.82
CA ALA A 146 -9.88 -4.78 5.89
C ALA A 146 -11.16 -5.24 6.62
N GLN A 147 -11.01 -5.98 7.73
CA GLN A 147 -12.11 -6.42 8.57
C GLN A 147 -12.81 -5.21 9.25
N VAL A 148 -12.06 -4.27 9.78
CA VAL A 148 -12.57 -3.02 10.37
C VAL A 148 -13.35 -2.20 9.34
N ALA A 149 -12.90 -2.17 8.09
CA ALA A 149 -13.62 -1.54 6.98
C ALA A 149 -14.95 -2.25 6.65
N GLY A 150 -15.12 -3.51 7.05
CA GLY A 150 -16.30 -4.33 6.77
C GLY A 150 -16.20 -5.16 5.49
N VAL A 151 -14.97 -5.49 5.03
CA VAL A 151 -14.76 -6.41 3.90
C VAL A 151 -15.21 -7.82 4.32
N GLU A 152 -16.14 -8.39 3.56
CA GLU A 152 -16.71 -9.71 3.90
C GLU A 152 -15.80 -10.88 3.50
N ARG A 153 -15.10 -10.75 2.38
CA ARG A 153 -14.21 -11.80 1.87
C ARG A 153 -12.76 -11.34 1.87
N ILE A 154 -11.96 -11.93 2.76
CA ILE A 154 -10.51 -11.70 2.86
C ILE A 154 -9.81 -13.02 2.53
N VAL A 155 -8.94 -12.98 1.54
CA VAL A 155 -8.19 -14.13 1.02
C VAL A 155 -6.72 -13.96 1.35
N CYS A 156 -6.11 -14.94 2.01
CA CYS A 156 -4.67 -14.94 2.25
C CYS A 156 -3.96 -15.85 1.25
N VAL A 157 -2.89 -15.36 0.63
CA VAL A 157 -1.96 -16.16 -0.17
C VAL A 157 -0.57 -16.04 0.43
N THR A 158 0.12 -17.18 0.56
CA THR A 158 1.49 -17.23 1.07
C THR A 158 2.20 -18.46 0.50
N PRO A 159 3.50 -18.39 0.19
CA PRO A 159 4.24 -19.53 -0.36
C PRO A 159 4.32 -20.67 0.65
N PRO A 160 4.42 -21.93 0.18
CA PRO A 160 4.60 -23.09 1.02
C PRO A 160 5.95 -23.08 1.74
N THR A 161 5.99 -23.77 2.86
CA THR A 161 7.24 -24.27 3.46
C THR A 161 7.81 -25.43 2.64
N LYS A 162 9.00 -25.91 2.98
CA LYS A 162 9.68 -26.97 2.22
C LYS A 162 8.92 -28.31 2.22
N ASP A 163 8.06 -28.54 3.16
CA ASP A 163 7.21 -29.73 3.27
C ASP A 163 5.82 -29.56 2.64
N GLY A 164 5.57 -28.42 2.02
CA GLY A 164 4.31 -28.11 1.33
C GLY A 164 3.17 -27.64 2.23
N THR A 165 3.46 -27.40 3.50
CA THR A 165 2.51 -26.85 4.47
C THR A 165 2.64 -25.34 4.64
N LEU A 166 1.90 -24.76 5.56
CA LEU A 166 2.10 -23.40 6.04
C LEU A 166 2.51 -23.42 7.50
N ASP A 167 3.28 -22.41 7.90
CA ASP A 167 3.69 -22.25 9.29
C ASP A 167 2.49 -21.99 10.20
N ALA A 168 2.51 -22.63 11.39
CA ALA A 168 1.42 -22.53 12.35
C ALA A 168 1.17 -21.08 12.83
N ALA A 169 2.21 -20.24 12.95
CA ALA A 169 2.04 -18.86 13.37
C ALA A 169 1.30 -18.01 12.30
N ILE A 170 1.51 -18.29 11.01
CA ILE A 170 0.76 -17.66 9.91
C ILE A 170 -0.72 -18.08 9.98
N LEU A 171 -0.99 -19.37 10.16
CA LEU A 171 -2.36 -19.89 10.26
C LEU A 171 -3.07 -19.38 11.52
N ALA A 172 -2.37 -19.28 12.65
CA ALA A 172 -2.88 -18.72 13.89
C ALA A 172 -3.21 -17.22 13.73
N ALA A 173 -2.33 -16.45 13.07
CA ALA A 173 -2.61 -15.04 12.77
C ALA A 173 -3.83 -14.90 11.85
N CYS A 174 -3.99 -15.75 10.83
CA CYS A 174 -5.19 -15.80 9.99
C CYS A 174 -6.44 -16.09 10.84
N LYS A 175 -6.37 -17.06 11.75
CA LYS A 175 -7.49 -17.40 12.65
C LYS A 175 -7.86 -16.24 13.57
N ILE A 176 -6.87 -15.57 14.18
CA ILE A 176 -7.06 -14.38 15.03
C ILE A 176 -7.71 -13.24 14.24
N ALA A 177 -7.29 -13.03 13.00
CA ALA A 177 -7.84 -12.03 12.09
C ALA A 177 -9.14 -12.47 11.39
N GLY A 178 -9.67 -13.66 11.66
CA GLY A 178 -10.91 -14.16 11.05
C GLY A 178 -10.80 -14.48 9.55
N VAL A 179 -9.59 -14.69 9.04
CA VAL A 179 -9.33 -15.09 7.64
C VAL A 179 -9.46 -16.61 7.53
N THR A 180 -10.41 -17.07 6.72
CA THR A 180 -10.73 -18.52 6.56
C THR A 180 -10.47 -19.02 5.13
N GLU A 181 -10.19 -18.13 4.20
CA GLU A 181 -9.85 -18.46 2.82
C GLU A 181 -8.35 -18.26 2.62
N ILE A 182 -7.57 -19.34 2.71
CA ILE A 182 -6.12 -19.34 2.70
C ILE A 182 -5.63 -20.28 1.60
N TYR A 183 -4.66 -19.81 0.80
CA TYR A 183 -4.07 -20.59 -0.27
C TYR A 183 -2.55 -20.64 -0.16
N THR A 184 -2.00 -21.82 -0.35
CA THR A 184 -0.57 -22.12 -0.32
C THR A 184 0.04 -21.85 -1.69
N VAL A 185 0.19 -20.57 -2.02
CA VAL A 185 0.78 -20.10 -3.27
C VAL A 185 1.45 -18.75 -3.06
N GLY A 186 2.67 -18.58 -3.56
CA GLY A 186 3.48 -17.37 -3.43
C GLY A 186 3.81 -16.74 -4.78
N GLY A 187 4.71 -15.75 -4.77
CA GLY A 187 5.26 -15.14 -5.97
C GLY A 187 4.30 -14.36 -6.86
N ALA A 188 4.76 -14.04 -8.06
CA ALA A 188 3.96 -13.32 -9.06
C ALA A 188 2.71 -14.10 -9.50
N GLN A 189 2.77 -15.46 -9.46
CA GLN A 189 1.66 -16.33 -9.79
C GLN A 189 0.49 -16.20 -8.79
N ALA A 190 0.77 -15.96 -7.52
CA ALA A 190 -0.26 -15.69 -6.51
C ALA A 190 -0.98 -14.37 -6.79
N VAL A 191 -0.22 -13.32 -7.15
CA VAL A 191 -0.78 -12.01 -7.55
C VAL A 191 -1.67 -12.17 -8.79
N ALA A 192 -1.21 -12.94 -9.80
CA ALA A 192 -2.00 -13.20 -11.00
C ALA A 192 -3.30 -13.96 -10.69
N ALA A 193 -3.23 -14.97 -9.81
CA ALA A 193 -4.41 -15.73 -9.39
C ALA A 193 -5.42 -14.86 -8.62
N LEU A 194 -4.95 -13.96 -7.75
CA LEU A 194 -5.82 -13.02 -7.06
C LEU A 194 -6.45 -11.98 -8.00
N ALA A 195 -5.73 -11.56 -9.05
CA ALA A 195 -6.21 -10.56 -10.00
C ALA A 195 -7.21 -11.13 -11.00
N TYR A 196 -6.92 -12.29 -11.60
CA TYR A 196 -7.68 -12.82 -12.73
C TYR A 196 -8.52 -14.06 -12.40
N GLY A 197 -8.24 -14.69 -11.26
CA GLY A 197 -8.84 -15.95 -10.86
C GLY A 197 -8.21 -17.18 -11.53
N THR A 198 -8.50 -18.34 -10.95
CA THR A 198 -8.22 -19.67 -11.49
C THR A 198 -9.42 -20.57 -11.17
N GLU A 199 -9.33 -21.88 -11.45
CA GLU A 199 -10.39 -22.83 -11.10
C GLU A 199 -10.61 -22.90 -9.59
N THR A 200 -9.53 -22.76 -8.79
CA THR A 200 -9.59 -22.84 -7.33
C THR A 200 -9.70 -21.48 -6.64
N ILE A 201 -9.04 -20.45 -7.18
CA ILE A 201 -8.94 -19.12 -6.54
C ILE A 201 -9.84 -18.14 -7.29
N ARG A 202 -10.89 -17.65 -6.63
CA ARG A 202 -11.73 -16.59 -7.21
C ARG A 202 -11.00 -15.24 -7.12
N PRO A 203 -11.10 -14.37 -8.14
CA PRO A 203 -10.46 -13.07 -8.13
C PRO A 203 -10.97 -12.18 -6.99
N VAL A 204 -10.21 -11.14 -6.68
CA VAL A 204 -10.50 -10.16 -5.61
C VAL A 204 -10.59 -8.75 -6.18
N ALA A 205 -11.18 -7.82 -5.43
CA ALA A 205 -11.28 -6.42 -5.84
C ALA A 205 -9.99 -5.61 -5.60
N LYS A 206 -9.19 -6.01 -4.60
CA LYS A 206 -7.92 -5.34 -4.26
C LYS A 206 -6.92 -6.36 -3.71
N ILE A 207 -5.63 -6.16 -4.02
CA ILE A 207 -4.51 -6.95 -3.52
C ILE A 207 -3.65 -6.06 -2.64
N THR A 208 -3.35 -6.50 -1.41
CA THR A 208 -2.50 -5.79 -0.45
C THR A 208 -1.39 -6.68 0.08
N GLY A 209 -0.39 -6.09 0.68
CA GLY A 209 0.72 -6.77 1.32
C GLY A 209 2.05 -6.60 0.59
N PRO A 210 3.16 -6.64 1.35
CA PRO A 210 4.52 -6.54 0.83
C PRO A 210 4.95 -7.83 0.13
N GLY A 211 5.96 -7.73 -0.73
CA GLY A 211 6.54 -8.89 -1.40
C GLY A 211 7.87 -8.55 -2.04
N ASN A 212 8.55 -9.57 -2.56
CA ASN A 212 9.82 -9.38 -3.27
C ASN A 212 9.63 -8.64 -4.61
N ALA A 213 10.73 -8.35 -5.30
CA ALA A 213 10.73 -7.61 -6.57
C ALA A 213 9.78 -8.20 -7.64
N PHE A 214 9.57 -9.53 -7.67
CA PHE A 214 8.64 -10.18 -8.62
C PHE A 214 7.18 -9.94 -8.23
N VAL A 215 6.87 -9.95 -6.94
CA VAL A 215 5.53 -9.63 -6.42
C VAL A 215 5.20 -8.15 -6.65
N ALA A 216 6.16 -7.25 -6.37
CA ALA A 216 6.01 -5.82 -6.64
C ALA A 216 5.80 -5.54 -8.14
N ALA A 217 6.58 -6.20 -9.02
CA ALA A 217 6.41 -6.14 -10.46
C ALA A 217 5.04 -6.67 -10.91
N ALA A 218 4.58 -7.80 -10.35
CA ALA A 218 3.27 -8.34 -10.66
C ALA A 218 2.14 -7.41 -10.21
N LYS A 219 2.19 -6.85 -9.00
CA LYS A 219 1.22 -5.85 -8.52
C LYS A 219 1.16 -4.64 -9.46
N LYS A 220 2.32 -4.15 -9.90
CA LYS A 220 2.37 -3.04 -10.88
C LYS A 220 1.68 -3.39 -12.20
N LEU A 221 1.90 -4.60 -12.71
CA LEU A 221 1.35 -5.05 -14.00
C LEU A 221 -0.17 -5.26 -13.95
N VAL A 222 -0.71 -5.74 -12.84
CA VAL A 222 -2.16 -5.96 -12.67
C VAL A 222 -2.91 -4.72 -12.19
N SER A 223 -2.18 -3.64 -11.84
CA SER A 223 -2.79 -2.38 -11.41
C SER A 223 -3.63 -1.77 -12.53
N GLY A 224 -4.89 -1.51 -12.25
CA GLY A 224 -5.89 -1.08 -13.23
C GLY A 224 -6.90 -2.17 -13.55
N ASP A 225 -6.49 -3.44 -13.58
CA ASP A 225 -7.40 -4.59 -13.67
C ASP A 225 -7.95 -4.96 -12.28
N VAL A 226 -7.10 -4.85 -11.27
CA VAL A 226 -7.41 -5.02 -9.85
C VAL A 226 -6.82 -3.85 -9.05
N GLY A 227 -7.46 -3.47 -7.93
CA GLY A 227 -6.88 -2.49 -7.02
C GLY A 227 -5.61 -3.04 -6.35
N ILE A 228 -4.65 -2.18 -6.07
CA ILE A 228 -3.49 -2.51 -5.23
C ILE A 228 -3.36 -1.49 -4.10
N ASP A 229 -2.66 -1.83 -3.02
CA ASP A 229 -2.26 -0.89 -1.98
C ASP A 229 -1.18 0.07 -2.50
N MET A 230 0.06 -0.42 -2.56
CA MET A 230 1.22 0.32 -3.04
C MET A 230 2.22 -0.61 -3.72
N ILE A 231 3.22 -0.04 -4.37
CA ILE A 231 4.37 -0.77 -4.89
C ILE A 231 5.50 -0.54 -3.90
N ALA A 232 5.74 -1.51 -3.03
CA ALA A 232 6.81 -1.44 -2.05
C ALA A 232 8.18 -1.62 -2.73
N GLY A 233 9.10 -0.72 -2.39
CA GLY A 233 10.54 -0.87 -2.62
C GLY A 233 11.25 -1.48 -1.40
N PRO A 234 12.58 -1.41 -1.35
CA PRO A 234 13.34 -1.71 -0.14
C PRO A 234 12.92 -0.84 1.03
N SER A 235 12.97 -1.38 2.25
CA SER A 235 12.61 -0.66 3.46
C SER A 235 13.61 0.44 3.79
N GLU A 236 13.14 1.49 4.43
CA GLU A 236 13.92 2.69 4.74
C GLU A 236 13.68 3.17 6.18
N VAL A 237 14.75 3.49 6.90
CA VAL A 237 14.68 4.24 8.16
C VAL A 237 15.45 5.54 8.03
N CYS A 238 14.92 6.62 8.59
CA CYS A 238 15.62 7.89 8.77
C CYS A 238 15.57 8.28 10.24
N VAL A 239 16.72 8.33 10.88
CA VAL A 239 16.85 8.77 12.27
C VAL A 239 17.39 10.19 12.29
N VAL A 240 16.65 11.13 12.85
CA VAL A 240 17.13 12.48 13.18
C VAL A 240 17.57 12.48 14.61
N ALA A 241 18.84 12.73 14.87
CA ALA A 241 19.39 12.68 16.21
C ALA A 241 20.32 13.86 16.51
N ASP A 242 20.15 14.47 17.69
CA ASP A 242 21.05 15.46 18.23
C ASP A 242 21.93 14.88 19.37
N GLU A 243 22.76 15.71 19.98
CA GLU A 243 23.70 15.32 21.04
C GLU A 243 22.99 14.85 22.32
N THR A 244 21.68 15.03 22.47
CA THR A 244 20.90 14.55 23.61
C THR A 244 20.54 13.07 23.52
N ALA A 245 20.57 12.51 22.31
CA ALA A 245 20.28 11.09 22.05
C ALA A 245 21.51 10.21 22.34
N ASP A 246 21.28 9.03 22.91
CA ASP A 246 22.34 8.03 23.08
C ASP A 246 22.71 7.41 21.73
N PRO A 247 23.95 7.55 21.23
CA PRO A 247 24.36 6.98 19.94
C PRO A 247 24.14 5.47 19.82
N ARG A 248 24.09 4.75 20.96
CA ARG A 248 23.86 3.30 20.96
C ARG A 248 22.42 2.94 20.60
N LEU A 249 21.44 3.75 20.99
CA LEU A 249 20.04 3.55 20.61
C LEU A 249 19.88 3.80 19.11
N VAL A 250 20.38 4.93 18.63
CA VAL A 250 20.36 5.26 17.18
C VAL A 250 21.05 4.18 16.34
N ALA A 251 22.19 3.64 16.83
CA ALA A 251 22.87 2.56 16.14
C ALA A 251 22.03 1.28 16.03
N ILE A 252 21.29 0.91 17.09
CA ILE A 252 20.41 -0.26 17.10
C ILE A 252 19.23 -0.07 16.15
N ASP A 253 18.63 1.12 16.12
CA ASP A 253 17.50 1.41 15.24
C ASP A 253 17.93 1.38 13.76
N LEU A 254 19.07 1.98 13.40
CA LEU A 254 19.63 1.84 12.05
C LEU A 254 19.92 0.38 11.69
N MET A 255 20.40 -0.43 12.64
CA MET A 255 20.68 -1.86 12.41
C MET A 255 19.42 -2.69 12.32
N ALA A 256 18.37 -2.38 13.06
CA ALA A 256 17.09 -3.05 13.00
C ALA A 256 16.51 -3.00 11.56
N GLN A 257 16.64 -1.86 10.89
CA GLN A 257 16.26 -1.74 9.48
C GLN A 257 17.27 -2.41 8.55
N ALA A 258 18.57 -2.20 8.77
CA ALA A 258 19.62 -2.71 7.87
C ALA A 258 19.67 -4.24 7.79
N GLU A 259 19.27 -4.94 8.85
CA GLU A 259 19.27 -6.41 8.85
C GLU A 259 18.13 -7.04 8.02
N HIS A 260 17.11 -6.26 7.63
CA HIS A 260 15.97 -6.76 6.86
C HIS A 260 16.37 -7.25 5.48
N ASP A 261 17.13 -6.45 4.72
CA ASP A 261 17.54 -6.76 3.36
C ASP A 261 18.84 -6.02 2.98
N PRO A 262 19.71 -6.59 2.15
CA PRO A 262 20.91 -5.89 1.66
C PRO A 262 20.61 -4.56 0.95
N LEU A 263 19.40 -4.38 0.42
CA LEU A 263 18.96 -3.16 -0.25
C LEU A 263 18.26 -2.17 0.69
N ALA A 264 18.09 -2.49 1.99
CA ALA A 264 17.51 -1.56 2.95
C ALA A 264 18.36 -0.28 3.03
N ALA A 265 17.69 0.88 3.15
CA ALA A 265 18.37 2.16 3.21
C ALA A 265 18.23 2.78 4.61
N CYS A 266 19.37 3.19 5.18
CA CYS A 266 19.46 3.74 6.51
C CYS A 266 20.03 5.14 6.48
N TYR A 267 19.26 6.13 6.93
CA TYR A 267 19.63 7.54 6.93
C TYR A 267 19.81 8.02 8.35
N LEU A 268 20.97 8.61 8.65
CA LEU A 268 21.20 9.38 9.87
C LEU A 268 21.27 10.86 9.51
N VAL A 269 20.40 11.67 10.10
CA VAL A 269 20.43 13.12 9.99
C VAL A 269 20.85 13.69 11.34
N THR A 270 21.98 14.40 11.41
CA THR A 270 22.54 14.88 12.67
C THR A 270 23.17 16.26 12.53
N PHE A 271 23.78 16.81 13.59
CA PHE A 271 24.25 18.19 13.66
C PHE A 271 25.74 18.31 13.93
N SER A 272 26.46 17.22 14.11
CA SER A 272 27.92 17.24 14.29
C SER A 272 28.58 15.97 13.78
N ASP A 273 29.78 16.12 13.22
CA ASP A 273 30.64 15.01 12.83
C ASP A 273 30.97 14.09 13.99
N ALA A 274 31.21 14.68 15.17
CA ALA A 274 31.55 13.92 16.37
C ALA A 274 30.41 12.97 16.78
N TYR A 275 29.15 13.40 16.65
CA TYR A 275 28.01 12.55 16.93
C TYR A 275 27.86 11.46 15.86
N ALA A 276 28.03 11.79 14.60
CA ALA A 276 28.03 10.83 13.51
C ALA A 276 29.09 9.72 13.73
N ASP A 277 30.31 10.11 14.08
CA ASP A 277 31.40 9.17 14.39
C ASP A 277 31.05 8.28 15.60
N ALA A 278 30.39 8.83 16.60
CA ALA A 278 29.94 8.07 17.78
C ALA A 278 28.88 7.01 17.44
N VAL A 279 27.94 7.33 16.53
CA VAL A 279 26.94 6.36 16.03
C VAL A 279 27.62 5.28 15.19
N GLU A 280 28.50 5.62 14.25
CA GLU A 280 29.25 4.62 13.46
C GLU A 280 30.09 3.69 14.36
N ALA A 281 30.71 4.23 15.42
CA ALA A 281 31.44 3.42 16.40
C ALA A 281 30.51 2.51 17.20
N ALA A 282 29.34 3.01 17.59
CA ALA A 282 28.34 2.25 18.35
C ALA A 282 27.77 1.06 17.58
N ILE A 283 27.63 1.15 16.24
CA ILE A 283 27.18 0.05 15.38
C ILE A 283 28.13 -1.15 15.42
N GLN A 284 29.45 -0.94 15.58
CA GLN A 284 30.44 -2.03 15.49
C GLN A 284 30.24 -3.12 16.54
N VAL A 285 29.79 -2.76 17.74
CA VAL A 285 29.65 -3.70 18.86
C VAL A 285 28.50 -4.70 18.61
N PRO A 286 27.23 -4.29 18.39
CA PRO A 286 26.15 -5.22 18.13
C PRO A 286 26.31 -5.92 16.77
N LEU A 287 26.95 -5.29 15.79
CA LEU A 287 27.23 -5.91 14.48
C LEU A 287 28.12 -7.15 14.59
N ALA A 288 29.07 -7.16 15.51
CA ALA A 288 29.97 -8.29 15.72
C ALA A 288 29.24 -9.55 16.21
N ASP A 289 28.16 -9.38 16.96
CA ASP A 289 27.34 -10.46 17.54
C ASP A 289 26.10 -10.78 16.70
N SER A 290 25.81 -10.02 15.64
CA SER A 290 24.62 -10.22 14.81
C SER A 290 24.72 -11.47 13.94
N THR A 291 23.66 -12.28 13.95
CA THR A 291 23.53 -13.46 13.05
C THR A 291 23.32 -13.05 11.59
N ARG A 292 23.01 -11.76 11.34
CA ARG A 292 22.78 -11.19 10.00
C ARG A 292 23.81 -10.11 9.63
N ALA A 293 25.00 -10.16 10.26
CA ALA A 293 26.04 -9.14 10.12
C ALA A 293 26.40 -8.82 8.66
N ASP A 294 26.43 -9.82 7.78
CA ASP A 294 26.76 -9.59 6.35
C ASP A 294 25.68 -8.77 5.63
N ILE A 295 24.41 -9.04 5.90
CA ILE A 295 23.27 -8.30 5.35
C ILE A 295 23.31 -6.86 5.85
N THR A 296 23.40 -6.70 7.17
CA THR A 296 23.47 -5.38 7.83
C THR A 296 24.62 -4.54 7.30
N ARG A 297 25.81 -5.18 7.16
CA ARG A 297 27.00 -4.50 6.62
C ARG A 297 26.78 -4.02 5.19
N THR A 298 26.25 -4.90 4.32
CA THR A 298 25.97 -4.55 2.91
C THR A 298 24.99 -3.39 2.81
N SER A 299 23.89 -3.44 3.57
CA SER A 299 22.90 -2.36 3.61
C SER A 299 23.52 -1.01 4.03
N LEU A 300 24.29 -1.00 5.13
CA LEU A 300 24.89 0.23 5.64
C LEU A 300 26.04 0.77 4.77
N ASP A 301 26.86 -0.11 4.17
CA ASP A 301 27.96 0.31 3.31
C ASP A 301 27.48 0.81 1.94
N ASP A 302 26.46 0.17 1.35
CA ASP A 302 26.01 0.47 -0.01
C ASP A 302 24.85 1.49 -0.03
N HIS A 303 23.97 1.48 0.99
CA HIS A 303 22.74 2.28 1.04
C HIS A 303 22.62 3.18 2.29
N GLY A 304 23.60 3.15 3.19
CA GLY A 304 23.66 4.03 4.35
C GLY A 304 24.09 5.44 3.98
N LEU A 305 23.43 6.46 4.56
CA LEU A 305 23.76 7.86 4.36
C LEU A 305 23.70 8.64 5.69
N ILE A 306 24.76 9.36 5.98
CA ILE A 306 24.81 10.34 7.06
C ILE A 306 24.72 11.73 6.46
N VAL A 307 23.81 12.56 6.99
CA VAL A 307 23.65 13.96 6.63
C VAL A 307 23.95 14.82 7.85
N VAL A 308 25.03 15.58 7.82
CA VAL A 308 25.36 16.53 8.89
C VAL A 308 24.78 17.88 8.52
N CYS A 309 23.81 18.34 9.30
CA CYS A 309 23.08 19.59 9.14
C CYS A 309 23.60 20.67 10.07
N THR A 310 23.40 21.93 9.70
CA THR A 310 23.77 23.09 10.53
C THR A 310 22.62 23.62 11.39
N SER A 311 21.39 23.14 11.14
CA SER A 311 20.18 23.55 11.86
C SER A 311 19.08 22.49 11.75
N MET A 312 18.12 22.53 12.68
CA MET A 312 16.94 21.69 12.65
C MET A 312 16.07 21.95 11.39
N ASP A 313 15.96 23.19 10.95
CA ASP A 313 15.21 23.50 9.72
C ASP A 313 15.80 22.78 8.51
N GLN A 314 17.13 22.74 8.41
CA GLN A 314 17.82 22.01 7.34
C GLN A 314 17.65 20.49 7.47
N ALA A 315 17.64 19.96 8.71
CA ALA A 315 17.36 18.55 8.96
C ALA A 315 15.92 18.17 8.55
N LEU A 316 14.94 18.99 8.88
CA LEU A 316 13.54 18.79 8.48
C LEU A 316 13.33 18.92 6.96
N GLU A 317 14.08 19.80 6.31
CA GLU A 317 14.14 19.83 4.84
C GLU A 317 14.67 18.52 4.26
N ALA A 318 15.79 18.02 4.79
CA ALA A 318 16.38 16.76 4.36
C ALA A 318 15.39 15.59 4.56
N VAL A 319 14.74 15.48 5.72
CA VAL A 319 13.69 14.50 6.00
C VAL A 319 12.57 14.57 4.97
N ASN A 320 12.05 15.76 4.67
CA ASN A 320 10.96 15.95 3.70
C ASN A 320 11.38 15.61 2.25
N VAL A 321 12.67 15.73 1.91
CA VAL A 321 13.22 15.30 0.61
C VAL A 321 13.44 13.79 0.58
N ILE A 322 13.97 13.20 1.66
CA ILE A 322 14.10 11.75 1.82
C ILE A 322 12.71 11.10 1.75
N ALA A 323 11.73 11.68 2.44
CA ALA A 323 10.38 11.12 2.57
C ALA A 323 10.43 9.62 2.93
N PRO A 324 11.02 9.27 4.08
CA PRO A 324 11.34 7.90 4.46
C PRO A 324 10.09 7.09 4.78
N GLU A 325 10.23 5.77 4.74
CA GLU A 325 9.24 4.84 5.26
C GLU A 325 9.05 5.04 6.77
N HIS A 326 10.13 4.94 7.54
CA HIS A 326 10.16 5.17 8.99
C HIS A 326 10.97 6.42 9.29
N LEU A 327 10.40 7.33 10.06
CA LEU A 327 11.10 8.51 10.58
C LEU A 327 11.16 8.45 12.10
N GLU A 328 12.35 8.42 12.67
CA GLU A 328 12.58 8.51 14.10
C GLU A 328 13.19 9.86 14.47
N MET A 329 12.63 10.51 15.48
CA MET A 329 13.06 11.82 15.95
C MET A 329 13.68 11.70 17.36
N HIS A 330 14.97 11.40 17.44
CA HIS A 330 15.74 11.29 18.67
C HIS A 330 16.34 12.65 19.05
N VAL A 331 15.49 13.65 19.23
CA VAL A 331 15.86 15.03 19.53
C VAL A 331 15.07 15.55 20.71
N GLU A 332 15.61 16.55 21.42
CA GLU A 332 14.86 17.22 22.47
C GLU A 332 13.63 17.92 21.88
N GLY A 333 12.47 17.79 22.55
CA GLY A 333 11.25 18.45 22.11
C GLY A 333 10.68 17.92 20.77
N ALA A 334 10.92 16.67 20.41
CA ALA A 334 10.55 16.07 19.11
C ALA A 334 9.12 16.40 18.67
N MET A 335 8.15 16.50 19.59
CA MET A 335 6.75 16.84 19.29
C MET A 335 6.58 18.25 18.68
N GLU A 336 7.48 19.18 18.95
CA GLU A 336 7.41 20.56 18.46
C GLU A 336 7.65 20.61 16.94
N TYR A 337 8.36 19.63 16.40
CA TYR A 337 8.70 19.55 14.97
C TYR A 337 7.67 18.80 14.13
N LEU A 338 6.68 18.15 14.75
CA LEU A 338 5.69 17.34 14.04
C LEU A 338 4.98 18.11 12.91
N GLY A 339 4.68 19.40 13.13
CA GLY A 339 4.02 20.25 12.13
C GLY A 339 4.88 20.58 10.89
N ALA A 340 6.20 20.43 10.99
CA ALA A 340 7.14 20.69 9.88
C ALA A 340 7.46 19.41 9.07
N ILE A 341 7.17 18.23 9.62
CA ILE A 341 7.31 16.94 8.93
C ILE A 341 6.11 16.74 8.01
N ARG A 342 6.34 16.72 6.71
CA ARG A 342 5.29 16.58 5.71
C ARG A 342 5.28 15.22 5.02
N ASN A 343 6.44 14.58 4.94
CA ASN A 343 6.66 13.40 4.13
C ASN A 343 7.38 12.33 4.96
N ALA A 344 6.62 11.44 5.57
CA ALA A 344 7.11 10.21 6.20
C ALA A 344 5.98 9.17 6.20
N GLY A 345 6.31 7.90 6.09
CA GLY A 345 5.33 6.82 6.21
C GLY A 345 4.83 6.68 7.65
N ALA A 346 5.73 6.53 8.60
CA ALA A 346 5.47 6.55 10.03
C ALA A 346 6.42 7.52 10.74
N ILE A 347 5.99 8.10 11.87
CA ILE A 347 6.77 9.06 12.65
C ILE A 347 6.85 8.59 14.09
N PHE A 348 8.06 8.40 14.59
CA PHE A 348 8.39 7.94 15.94
C PHE A 348 9.04 9.10 16.69
N LEU A 349 8.46 9.50 17.80
CA LEU A 349 8.89 10.69 18.53
C LEU A 349 9.54 10.31 19.87
N GLY A 350 10.83 10.60 19.99
CA GLY A 350 11.64 10.36 21.17
C GLY A 350 12.38 9.03 21.17
N ALA A 351 13.46 8.97 21.94
CA ALA A 351 14.43 7.87 21.96
C ALA A 351 13.90 6.52 22.50
N TRP A 352 12.67 6.46 22.99
CA TRP A 352 12.05 5.25 23.54
C TRP A 352 10.93 4.71 22.66
N THR A 353 10.89 5.12 21.41
CA THR A 353 9.86 4.74 20.45
C THR A 353 10.53 4.18 19.18
N PRO A 354 11.21 3.02 19.27
CA PRO A 354 11.89 2.43 18.12
C PRO A 354 10.90 1.88 17.09
N GLU A 355 11.32 1.80 15.83
CA GLU A 355 10.56 1.24 14.70
C GLU A 355 9.86 -0.07 15.04
N ALA A 356 10.58 -1.02 15.67
CA ALA A 356 10.05 -2.35 15.98
C ALA A 356 8.81 -2.32 16.90
N VAL A 357 8.66 -1.31 17.76
CA VAL A 357 7.44 -1.14 18.58
C VAL A 357 6.25 -0.76 17.71
N GLY A 358 6.45 0.14 16.74
CA GLY A 358 5.42 0.53 15.78
C GLY A 358 5.01 -0.62 14.88
N ASP A 359 5.99 -1.32 14.35
CA ASP A 359 5.77 -2.36 13.36
C ASP A 359 5.08 -3.61 13.89
N TYR A 360 5.19 -3.89 15.19
CA TYR A 360 4.67 -5.15 15.72
C TYR A 360 3.56 -5.01 16.76
N VAL A 361 3.62 -4.01 17.64
CA VAL A 361 2.74 -3.99 18.83
C VAL A 361 1.98 -2.69 19.10
N ALA A 362 2.40 -1.55 18.56
CA ALA A 362 1.77 -0.26 18.89
C ALA A 362 0.41 -0.04 18.23
N GLY A 363 0.12 -0.74 17.13
CA GLY A 363 -1.16 -0.67 16.44
C GLY A 363 -1.18 0.03 15.07
N PRO A 364 -0.37 1.06 14.79
CA PRO A 364 -0.21 1.60 13.44
C PRO A 364 0.21 0.53 12.44
N ASN A 365 -0.10 0.74 11.16
CA ASN A 365 0.20 -0.25 10.12
C ASN A 365 1.65 -0.16 9.68
N HIS A 366 2.31 -1.31 9.54
CA HIS A 366 3.68 -1.39 9.03
C HIS A 366 3.78 -1.55 7.50
N THR A 367 2.65 -1.61 6.79
CA THR A 367 2.66 -1.54 5.33
C THR A 367 2.72 -0.08 4.93
N LEU A 368 3.92 0.42 4.74
CA LEU A 368 4.25 1.82 4.62
C LEU A 368 4.73 2.17 3.20
N PRO A 369 4.59 3.44 2.78
CA PRO A 369 5.14 3.91 1.52
C PRO A 369 6.66 3.99 1.58
N THR A 370 7.35 3.29 0.69
CA THR A 370 8.81 3.24 0.55
C THR A 370 9.29 4.05 -0.65
N GLY A 371 10.61 4.21 -0.81
CA GLY A 371 11.20 4.81 -2.01
C GLY A 371 10.82 6.28 -2.20
N GLY A 372 10.53 7.01 -1.12
CA GLY A 372 10.10 8.41 -1.15
C GLY A 372 8.66 8.62 -1.61
N THR A 373 7.86 7.56 -1.69
CA THR A 373 6.44 7.66 -2.08
C THR A 373 5.57 8.24 -0.96
N ALA A 374 6.08 8.37 0.27
CA ALA A 374 5.43 9.08 1.38
C ALA A 374 5.05 10.54 1.04
N ARG A 375 5.58 11.10 -0.07
CA ARG A 375 5.18 12.41 -0.61
C ARG A 375 3.74 12.44 -1.14
N TYR A 376 3.15 11.30 -1.48
CA TYR A 376 1.81 11.19 -2.08
C TYR A 376 1.04 9.93 -1.67
N SER A 377 1.66 9.03 -0.93
CA SER A 377 1.04 7.80 -0.41
C SER A 377 0.99 7.83 1.11
N SER A 378 0.05 7.10 1.67
CA SER A 378 -0.12 6.92 3.11
C SER A 378 0.12 5.46 3.50
N PRO A 379 0.34 5.16 4.78
CA PRO A 379 0.27 3.80 5.31
C PRO A 379 -1.02 3.11 4.94
N LEU A 380 -0.98 1.77 4.84
CA LEU A 380 -2.19 0.98 4.65
C LEU A 380 -3.18 1.24 5.79
N SER A 381 -4.40 1.57 5.43
CA SER A 381 -5.42 2.05 6.37
C SER A 381 -6.81 1.51 6.02
N VAL A 382 -7.80 1.82 6.85
CA VAL A 382 -9.20 1.50 6.57
C VAL A 382 -9.68 2.11 5.25
N ASP A 383 -9.13 3.27 4.86
CA ASP A 383 -9.47 3.95 3.60
C ASP A 383 -9.12 3.13 2.36
N ASP A 384 -8.12 2.26 2.45
CA ASP A 384 -7.72 1.36 1.37
C ASP A 384 -8.76 0.29 1.05
N PHE A 385 -9.64 0.01 1.98
CA PHE A 385 -10.63 -1.06 1.93
C PHE A 385 -12.07 -0.58 1.74
N VAL A 386 -12.26 0.72 1.50
CA VAL A 386 -13.58 1.32 1.25
C VAL A 386 -13.63 2.05 -0.08
N LYS A 387 -14.85 2.20 -0.60
CA LYS A 387 -15.17 3.04 -1.76
C LYS A 387 -16.05 4.20 -1.30
N LYS A 388 -15.73 5.41 -1.73
CA LYS A 388 -16.53 6.61 -1.49
C LYS A 388 -17.27 6.96 -2.78
N ARG A 389 -18.62 6.98 -2.70
CA ARG A 389 -19.48 7.28 -3.84
C ARG A 389 -20.23 8.56 -3.58
N SER A 390 -20.23 9.45 -4.56
CA SER A 390 -21.08 10.63 -4.52
C SER A 390 -22.55 10.24 -4.61
N ILE A 391 -23.39 10.86 -3.78
CA ILE A 391 -24.83 10.74 -3.81
C ILE A 391 -25.40 12.07 -4.24
N LEU A 392 -26.28 12.04 -5.22
CA LEU A 392 -27.16 13.14 -5.58
C LEU A 392 -28.57 12.58 -5.61
N LEU A 393 -29.42 13.05 -4.69
CA LEU A 393 -30.83 12.73 -4.66
C LEU A 393 -31.61 13.81 -5.42
N ASP A 394 -32.60 13.36 -6.16
CA ASP A 394 -33.54 14.22 -6.85
C ASP A 394 -34.21 15.17 -5.85
N SER A 395 -34.04 16.45 -6.12
CA SER A 395 -34.63 17.55 -5.36
C SER A 395 -36.03 17.91 -5.86
N GLN A 396 -36.70 17.05 -6.65
CA GLN A 396 -37.83 17.39 -7.50
C GLN A 396 -37.45 18.49 -8.52
N ALA A 397 -36.21 18.47 -8.96
CA ALA A 397 -35.69 19.42 -9.94
C ALA A 397 -36.48 19.33 -11.25
N ASP A 398 -36.90 20.47 -11.76
CA ASP A 398 -37.60 20.58 -13.04
C ASP A 398 -36.70 20.26 -14.25
N LEU A 399 -35.42 19.94 -14.02
CA LEU A 399 -34.42 19.71 -15.07
C LEU A 399 -33.67 18.40 -14.88
N LEU A 400 -33.76 17.51 -15.85
CA LEU A 400 -32.97 16.31 -15.97
C LEU A 400 -32.05 16.39 -17.20
N ILE A 401 -30.73 16.29 -16.99
CA ILE A 401 -29.73 16.37 -18.06
C ILE A 401 -29.17 14.97 -18.29
N TYR A 402 -29.27 14.47 -19.54
CA TYR A 402 -28.71 13.21 -19.96
C TYR A 402 -27.45 13.41 -20.81
N GLY A 403 -26.51 12.50 -20.70
CA GLY A 403 -25.28 12.49 -21.50
C GLY A 403 -24.18 13.40 -20.96
N MET A 404 -23.22 13.74 -21.82
CA MET A 404 -22.10 14.64 -21.49
C MET A 404 -22.59 16.09 -21.40
N GLY A 405 -23.15 16.45 -20.24
CA GLY A 405 -23.83 17.70 -20.00
C GLY A 405 -22.97 18.96 -19.89
N GLU A 406 -21.69 18.93 -20.27
CA GLU A 406 -20.73 20.04 -20.07
C GLU A 406 -21.25 21.36 -20.64
N ARG A 407 -21.83 21.39 -21.82
CA ARG A 407 -22.39 22.61 -22.42
C ARG A 407 -23.65 23.09 -21.72
N ALA A 408 -24.51 22.15 -21.31
CA ALA A 408 -25.72 22.48 -20.58
C ALA A 408 -25.42 23.01 -19.18
N VAL A 409 -24.42 22.42 -18.47
CA VAL A 409 -23.95 22.88 -17.16
C VAL A 409 -23.36 24.30 -17.25
N VAL A 410 -22.56 24.60 -18.25
CA VAL A 410 -22.01 25.96 -18.46
C VAL A 410 -23.13 26.98 -18.74
N GLN A 411 -24.13 26.63 -19.57
CA GLN A 411 -25.27 27.50 -19.82
C GLN A 411 -26.12 27.74 -18.58
N ILE A 412 -26.32 26.72 -17.76
CA ILE A 412 -27.04 26.80 -16.50
C ILE A 412 -26.26 27.66 -15.50
N ALA A 413 -24.96 27.47 -15.35
CA ALA A 413 -24.12 28.16 -14.38
C ALA A 413 -23.94 29.67 -14.67
N THR A 414 -24.16 30.11 -15.90
CA THR A 414 -23.99 31.52 -16.32
C THR A 414 -25.26 32.36 -16.29
N HIS A 415 -26.42 31.77 -15.92
CA HIS A 415 -27.67 32.52 -15.87
C HIS A 415 -28.10 32.85 -14.43
N GLU A 416 -28.23 34.15 -14.11
CA GLU A 416 -28.85 34.59 -12.88
C GLU A 416 -30.36 34.22 -12.87
N GLY A 417 -30.80 33.52 -11.85
CA GLY A 417 -32.18 33.04 -11.74
C GLY A 417 -32.43 31.65 -12.32
N LEU A 418 -31.47 30.77 -12.16
CA LEU A 418 -31.35 29.43 -12.78
C LEU A 418 -32.63 28.58 -12.80
N TRP A 419 -33.39 28.62 -11.74
CA TRP A 419 -34.54 27.70 -11.54
C TRP A 419 -35.79 28.12 -12.33
N ALA A 420 -35.98 29.43 -12.54
CA ALA A 420 -37.09 29.91 -13.35
C ALA A 420 -36.91 29.64 -14.87
N HIS A 421 -35.67 29.48 -15.31
CA HIS A 421 -35.32 29.24 -16.71
C HIS A 421 -34.98 27.76 -17.04
N ALA A 422 -34.75 26.92 -16.01
CA ALA A 422 -34.37 25.52 -16.18
C ALA A 422 -35.39 24.73 -17.00
N ARG A 423 -36.68 24.97 -16.79
CA ARG A 423 -37.76 24.31 -17.57
C ARG A 423 -37.76 24.73 -19.04
N SER A 424 -37.48 25.98 -19.32
CA SER A 424 -37.37 26.48 -20.71
C SER A 424 -36.14 25.95 -21.43
N VAL A 425 -35.01 25.81 -20.71
CA VAL A 425 -33.77 25.23 -21.27
C VAL A 425 -33.93 23.73 -21.49
N ALA A 426 -34.56 23.00 -20.55
CA ALA A 426 -34.83 21.57 -20.72
C ALA A 426 -35.72 21.26 -21.93
N LEU A 427 -36.76 22.06 -22.15
CA LEU A 427 -37.64 21.92 -23.32
C LEU A 427 -36.89 22.21 -24.63
N ARG A 428 -36.00 23.20 -24.65
CA ARG A 428 -35.17 23.50 -25.84
C ARG A 428 -34.12 22.42 -26.10
N LEU A 429 -33.48 21.89 -25.06
CA LEU A 429 -32.53 20.77 -25.15
C LEU A 429 -33.21 19.51 -25.64
N LYS A 430 -34.42 19.20 -25.11
CA LYS A 430 -35.22 18.08 -25.59
C LYS A 430 -35.56 18.21 -27.06
N ALA A 431 -36.00 19.39 -27.48
CA ALA A 431 -36.34 19.65 -28.90
C ALA A 431 -35.10 19.53 -29.82
N LEU A 432 -33.92 19.93 -29.36
CA LEU A 432 -32.66 19.75 -30.08
C LEU A 432 -32.24 18.28 -30.17
N LEU A 433 -32.37 17.50 -29.10
CA LEU A 433 -32.08 16.08 -29.09
C LEU A 433 -33.05 15.28 -29.98
N ASP A 434 -34.36 15.62 -29.92
CA ASP A 434 -35.35 15.03 -30.74
C ASP A 434 -35.12 15.33 -32.26
N ALA A 435 -34.62 16.55 -32.55
CA ALA A 435 -34.25 16.94 -33.93
C ALA A 435 -32.96 16.23 -34.39
N GLU A 436 -31.99 16.04 -33.56
CA GLU A 436 -30.73 15.33 -33.85
C GLU A 436 -31.00 13.83 -34.08
N GLN A 437 -31.85 13.21 -33.24
CA GLN A 437 -32.26 11.82 -33.43
C GLN A 437 -33.10 11.63 -34.74
N ALA A 438 -33.95 12.59 -35.07
CA ALA A 438 -34.69 12.56 -36.32
C ALA A 438 -33.78 12.73 -37.54
N SER A 439 -32.73 13.57 -37.43
CA SER A 439 -31.71 13.74 -38.49
C SER A 439 -30.90 12.45 -38.71
N VAL A 440 -30.48 11.77 -37.61
CA VAL A 440 -29.76 10.49 -37.71
C VAL A 440 -30.64 9.38 -38.27
N ALA A 441 -31.91 9.32 -37.88
CA ALA A 441 -32.88 8.37 -38.42
C ALA A 441 -33.20 8.65 -39.90
N GLY A 442 -33.29 9.93 -40.29
CA GLY A 442 -33.50 10.35 -41.68
C GLY A 442 -32.30 10.02 -42.58
N SER A 443 -31.08 10.15 -42.08
CA SER A 443 -29.87 9.80 -42.82
C SER A 443 -29.68 8.28 -42.96
N ALA A 444 -30.15 7.50 -41.99
CA ALA A 444 -30.12 6.04 -42.02
C ALA A 444 -31.18 5.49 -43.04
N ALA A 445 -32.35 6.15 -43.15
CA ALA A 445 -33.36 5.80 -44.12
C ALA A 445 -32.98 6.16 -45.58
N ALA A 446 -32.32 7.30 -45.78
CA ALA A 446 -31.82 7.71 -47.10
C ALA A 446 -30.67 6.83 -47.63
N GLY A 447 -29.87 6.23 -46.72
CA GLY A 447 -28.79 5.30 -47.08
C GLY A 447 -29.26 3.90 -47.49
N VAL A 448 -30.53 3.54 -47.22
CA VAL A 448 -31.11 2.26 -47.58
C VAL A 448 -31.78 2.31 -48.97
N GLU A 449 -32.31 3.48 -49.41
CA GLU A 449 -32.91 3.62 -50.75
C GLU A 449 -31.89 3.71 -51.89
N ASP A 450 -30.65 4.17 -51.63
CA ASP A 450 -29.59 4.20 -52.65
C ASP A 450 -28.87 2.85 -52.84
N GLY A 451 -29.15 1.86 -52.01
CA GLY A 451 -28.60 0.49 -52.13
C GLY A 451 -29.37 -0.45 -53.03
N GLU A 452 -30.66 -0.19 -53.33
CA GLU A 452 -31.50 -1.05 -54.16
C GLU A 452 -31.54 -0.66 -55.64
N ALA A 453 -30.98 0.49 -56.05
CA ALA A 453 -30.98 0.98 -57.39
C ALA A 453 -29.73 0.63 -58.23
N ARG A 454 -28.84 -0.24 -57.76
CA ARG A 454 -27.67 -0.73 -58.53
C ARG A 454 -27.54 -2.24 -58.48
N GLY A 455 -28.53 -2.91 -58.99
CA GLY A 455 -28.57 -4.35 -59.22
C GLY A 455 -29.54 -4.76 -60.33
N GLU A 456 -29.24 -4.33 -61.52
CA GLU A 456 -29.64 -4.97 -62.80
C GLU A 456 -28.54 -4.80 -63.88
#